data_b4c9406859afda6341e4722eeac0bb69
#
_entry.id   b4c9406859afda6341e4722eeac0bb69
#
_cell.length_a   1.000
_cell.length_b   1.000
_cell.length_c   1.000
_cell.angle_alpha   90.00
_cell.angle_beta   90.00
_cell.angle_gamma   90.00
#
_symmetry.space_group_name_H-M   'P 1'
#
loop_
_entity.id
_entity.type
_entity.pdbx_description
1 polymer ?
#
loop_
_entity_poly.entity_id
_entity_poly.type
_entity_poly.pdbx_seq_one_letter_code
_entity_poly.pdbx_strand_id
1 'polypeptide(L)'
;MKTLAYMVSVAALLVSSPSASMAQNGLLKFDRNVIDAGTMTEDDAPRTYTFTGRNVSRRTLHITQVKTTCGCTSSTVSSKELKPGAAFKVSVTFTPRRYPGTINTGAFLYLREAAGTPAAKLALTGKVLPGADVWARYPHKMGALRLKQSKVSISEVKPGTQPSARILCGNSGNKALRISSLLLPPYARLSTEPEVLQPGDEADLVITILADKIPSTMPKTFSFPVVLEGLDARPSDRTIQVSVSR
;
A
#
# COMPACT_ATOMS: atom_id res chain seq x y z
N MET A 1 41.64 55.66 -33.21
CA MET A 1 41.44 54.53 -32.28
C MET A 1 39.95 54.23 -32.35
N LYS A 2 39.54 53.13 -33.04
CA LYS A 2 38.15 52.76 -33.26
C LYS A 2 37.80 51.61 -32.30
N THR A 3 36.88 51.87 -31.35
CA THR A 3 36.34 50.87 -30.44
C THR A 3 35.14 50.18 -31.10
N LEU A 4 35.25 48.89 -31.32
CA LEU A 4 34.25 48.03 -31.92
C LEU A 4 33.38 47.43 -30.77
N ALA A 5 32.11 47.83 -30.70
CA ALA A 5 31.16 47.29 -29.72
C ALA A 5 30.54 45.98 -30.30
N TYR A 6 30.80 44.84 -29.65
CA TYR A 6 30.15 43.57 -29.93
C TYR A 6 28.79 43.52 -29.21
N MET A 7 27.70 43.51 -29.97
CA MET A 7 26.38 43.13 -29.49
C MET A 7 26.29 41.61 -29.45
N VAL A 8 26.15 41.05 -28.28
CA VAL A 8 25.85 39.65 -28.08
C VAL A 8 24.33 39.49 -28.00
N SER A 9 23.73 38.98 -29.05
CA SER A 9 22.32 38.60 -29.08
C SER A 9 22.15 37.25 -28.34
N VAL A 10 21.52 37.27 -27.16
CA VAL A 10 21.11 36.05 -26.46
C VAL A 10 19.79 35.57 -27.04
N ALA A 11 19.85 34.56 -27.92
CA ALA A 11 18.66 33.83 -28.38
C ALA A 11 18.14 32.94 -27.25
N ALA A 12 17.01 33.28 -26.66
CA ALA A 12 16.32 32.42 -25.68
C ALA A 12 15.69 31.24 -26.44
N LEU A 13 16.29 30.06 -26.36
CA LEU A 13 15.71 28.80 -26.80
C LEU A 13 14.61 28.41 -25.83
N LEU A 14 13.35 28.62 -26.21
CA LEU A 14 12.18 28.03 -25.56
C LEU A 14 12.20 26.52 -25.82
N VAL A 15 12.70 25.76 -24.84
CA VAL A 15 12.58 24.30 -24.83
C VAL A 15 11.14 23.96 -24.47
N SER A 16 10.30 23.77 -25.49
CA SER A 16 8.98 23.16 -25.32
C SER A 16 9.20 21.67 -25.03
N SER A 17 9.04 21.28 -23.75
CA SER A 17 9.03 19.88 -23.36
C SER A 17 7.85 19.18 -24.04
N PRO A 18 8.04 18.09 -24.81
CA PRO A 18 6.93 17.32 -25.31
C PRO A 18 6.23 16.64 -24.13
N SER A 19 4.99 17.07 -23.85
CA SER A 19 4.10 16.31 -22.98
C SER A 19 3.93 14.94 -23.61
N ALA A 20 4.47 13.90 -22.96
CA ALA A 20 4.30 12.53 -23.39
C ALA A 20 2.80 12.20 -23.41
N SER A 21 2.17 12.31 -24.57
CA SER A 21 0.80 11.88 -24.81
C SER A 21 0.79 10.36 -24.67
N MET A 22 0.34 9.86 -23.53
CA MET A 22 0.10 8.44 -23.31
C MET A 22 -0.92 7.97 -24.33
N ALA A 23 -0.55 7.02 -25.18
CA ALA A 23 -1.37 6.47 -26.25
C ALA A 23 -2.73 6.02 -25.68
N GLN A 24 -3.76 6.81 -25.97
CA GLN A 24 -5.15 6.41 -25.81
C GLN A 24 -5.55 5.68 -27.09
N ASN A 25 -6.32 4.61 -26.96
CA ASN A 25 -6.78 3.81 -28.12
C ASN A 25 -7.72 4.57 -29.09
N GLY A 26 -7.76 5.91 -29.05
CA GLY A 26 -8.57 6.75 -29.92
C GLY A 26 -10.09 6.62 -29.77
N LEU A 27 -10.58 5.76 -28.85
CA LEU A 27 -12.01 5.52 -28.61
C LEU A 27 -12.59 6.46 -27.56
N LEU A 28 -11.80 6.79 -26.56
CA LEU A 28 -12.19 7.68 -25.47
C LEU A 28 -11.24 8.90 -25.46
N LYS A 29 -11.80 10.07 -25.13
CA LYS A 29 -11.06 11.29 -24.87
C LYS A 29 -11.42 11.79 -23.48
N PHE A 30 -10.42 12.10 -22.66
CA PHE A 30 -10.60 12.72 -21.35
C PHE A 30 -10.14 14.17 -21.39
N ASP A 31 -10.80 15.03 -20.61
CA ASP A 31 -10.40 16.45 -20.46
C ASP A 31 -9.01 16.54 -19.83
N ARG A 32 -8.72 15.62 -18.89
CA ARG A 32 -7.41 15.41 -18.27
C ARG A 32 -7.25 13.95 -17.87
N ASN A 33 -6.05 13.42 -17.96
CA ASN A 33 -5.73 12.04 -17.54
C ASN A 33 -4.95 11.99 -16.24
N VAL A 34 -4.47 13.13 -15.77
CA VAL A 34 -3.73 13.28 -14.51
C VAL A 34 -4.41 14.38 -13.71
N ILE A 35 -4.64 14.11 -12.43
CA ILE A 35 -5.08 15.11 -11.45
C ILE A 35 -4.03 15.16 -10.34
N ASP A 36 -3.55 16.37 -10.05
CA ASP A 36 -2.75 16.60 -8.85
C ASP A 36 -3.69 16.67 -7.64
N ALA A 37 -3.54 15.73 -6.74
CA ALA A 37 -4.26 15.68 -5.48
C ALA A 37 -3.71 16.67 -4.44
N GLY A 38 -2.57 17.30 -4.73
CA GLY A 38 -1.87 18.20 -3.84
C GLY A 38 -1.22 17.49 -2.66
N THR A 39 -1.08 18.23 -1.56
CA THR A 39 -0.55 17.67 -0.30
C THR A 39 -1.71 17.42 0.66
N MET A 40 -1.68 16.27 1.31
CA MET A 40 -2.62 15.87 2.37
C MET A 40 -1.86 15.13 3.48
N THR A 41 -2.53 14.80 4.58
CA THR A 41 -1.99 13.99 5.67
C THR A 41 -2.66 12.63 5.74
N GLU A 42 -2.06 11.68 6.42
CA GLU A 42 -2.70 10.36 6.67
C GLU A 42 -4.02 10.47 7.45
N ASP A 43 -4.22 11.57 8.19
CA ASP A 43 -5.41 11.81 9.01
C ASP A 43 -6.56 12.44 8.22
N ASP A 44 -6.30 12.86 6.99
CA ASP A 44 -7.34 13.44 6.13
C ASP A 44 -8.38 12.37 5.74
N ALA A 45 -9.62 12.81 5.59
CA ALA A 45 -10.69 11.98 5.06
C ALA A 45 -10.40 11.56 3.61
N PRO A 46 -10.95 10.42 3.14
CA PRO A 46 -10.87 10.03 1.74
C PRO A 46 -11.38 11.15 0.82
N ARG A 47 -10.65 11.40 -0.28
CA ARG A 47 -11.01 12.42 -1.27
C ARG A 47 -11.33 11.78 -2.61
N THR A 48 -12.40 12.26 -3.26
CA THR A 48 -12.84 11.78 -4.57
C THR A 48 -12.45 12.78 -5.65
N TYR A 49 -11.78 12.26 -6.68
CA TYR A 49 -11.36 13.01 -7.86
C TYR A 49 -12.12 12.50 -9.08
N THR A 50 -12.65 13.40 -9.88
CA THR A 50 -13.50 13.06 -11.03
C THR A 50 -12.80 13.40 -12.33
N PHE A 51 -12.69 12.41 -13.19
CA PHE A 51 -12.23 12.52 -14.57
C PHE A 51 -13.44 12.51 -15.49
N THR A 52 -13.56 13.53 -16.35
CA THR A 52 -14.61 13.60 -17.36
C THR A 52 -14.07 13.07 -18.69
N GLY A 53 -14.75 12.10 -19.24
CA GLY A 53 -14.43 11.50 -20.51
C GLY A 53 -15.58 11.55 -21.49
N ARG A 54 -15.30 11.35 -22.77
CA ARG A 54 -16.26 11.28 -23.88
C ARG A 54 -15.91 10.13 -24.81
N ASN A 55 -16.93 9.40 -25.25
CA ASN A 55 -16.80 8.47 -26.38
C ASN A 55 -16.65 9.28 -27.68
N VAL A 56 -15.47 9.27 -28.28
CA VAL A 56 -15.18 9.96 -29.55
C VAL A 56 -15.27 9.05 -30.74
N SER A 57 -15.61 7.78 -30.55
CA SER A 57 -15.84 6.82 -31.62
C SER A 57 -17.26 6.94 -32.21
N ARG A 58 -17.47 6.29 -33.34
CA ARG A 58 -18.80 6.26 -34.03
C ARG A 58 -19.71 5.10 -33.56
N ARG A 59 -19.27 4.33 -32.56
CA ARG A 59 -20.00 3.16 -32.05
C ARG A 59 -20.24 3.25 -30.55
N THR A 60 -21.23 2.53 -30.06
CA THR A 60 -21.44 2.37 -28.63
C THR A 60 -20.29 1.56 -28.04
N LEU A 61 -19.77 2.02 -26.90
CA LEU A 61 -18.70 1.37 -26.15
C LEU A 61 -19.24 0.85 -24.80
N HIS A 62 -18.66 -0.25 -24.33
CA HIS A 62 -19.06 -0.85 -23.07
C HIS A 62 -17.85 -0.95 -22.11
N ILE A 63 -17.94 -0.25 -20.98
CA ILE A 63 -16.94 -0.34 -19.91
C ILE A 63 -17.15 -1.68 -19.20
N THR A 64 -16.17 -2.56 -19.31
CA THR A 64 -16.20 -3.87 -18.66
C THR A 64 -15.64 -3.80 -17.24
N GLN A 65 -14.59 -3.01 -17.06
CA GLN A 65 -13.89 -2.93 -15.78
C GLN A 65 -13.15 -1.59 -15.62
N VAL A 66 -13.05 -1.14 -14.36
CA VAL A 66 -12.07 -0.12 -13.92
C VAL A 66 -11.23 -0.73 -12.82
N LYS A 67 -9.93 -0.91 -13.08
CA LYS A 67 -8.97 -1.46 -12.12
C LYS A 67 -8.16 -0.33 -11.49
N THR A 68 -8.15 -0.23 -10.18
CA THR A 68 -7.26 0.68 -9.46
C THR A 68 -5.86 0.07 -9.31
N THR A 69 -4.85 0.92 -9.16
CA THR A 69 -3.44 0.50 -9.11
C THR A 69 -2.95 0.19 -7.69
N CYS A 70 -3.73 0.52 -6.66
CA CYS A 70 -3.41 0.19 -5.26
C CYS A 70 -4.68 -0.04 -4.44
N GLY A 71 -4.54 -0.67 -3.26
CA GLY A 71 -5.63 -0.78 -2.29
C GLY A 71 -6.02 0.54 -1.61
N CYS A 72 -5.27 1.62 -1.86
CA CYS A 72 -5.55 2.97 -1.39
C CYS A 72 -6.60 3.70 -2.22
N THR A 73 -7.01 3.15 -3.35
CA THR A 73 -8.00 3.75 -4.25
C THR A 73 -9.16 2.83 -4.54
N SER A 74 -10.35 3.42 -4.68
CA SER A 74 -11.53 2.80 -5.26
C SER A 74 -12.02 3.62 -6.44
N SER A 75 -12.82 3.03 -7.32
CA SER A 75 -13.33 3.74 -8.50
C SER A 75 -14.77 3.40 -8.81
N THR A 76 -15.48 4.38 -9.37
CA THR A 76 -16.84 4.23 -9.90
C THR A 76 -16.96 4.92 -11.24
N VAL A 77 -17.93 4.50 -12.06
CA VAL A 77 -18.26 5.14 -13.35
C VAL A 77 -19.72 5.55 -13.39
N SER A 78 -20.02 6.67 -14.02
CA SER A 78 -21.39 7.18 -14.14
C SER A 78 -22.26 6.36 -15.11
N SER A 79 -21.66 5.69 -16.09
CA SER A 79 -22.34 4.79 -17.02
C SER A 79 -21.37 3.73 -17.55
N LYS A 80 -21.86 2.50 -17.72
CA LYS A 80 -21.10 1.42 -18.34
C LYS A 80 -21.32 1.33 -19.86
N GLU A 81 -22.40 1.90 -20.36
CA GLU A 81 -22.71 1.99 -21.78
C GLU A 81 -22.54 3.44 -22.26
N LEU A 82 -21.73 3.65 -23.28
CA LEU A 82 -21.35 4.96 -23.80
C LEU A 82 -21.72 5.06 -25.29
N LYS A 83 -22.84 5.70 -25.59
CA LYS A 83 -23.25 6.00 -26.97
C LYS A 83 -22.23 6.91 -27.66
N PRO A 84 -22.17 6.97 -29.00
CA PRO A 84 -21.33 7.92 -29.72
C PRO A 84 -21.53 9.35 -29.21
N GLY A 85 -20.45 10.05 -28.90
CA GLY A 85 -20.47 11.42 -28.37
C GLY A 85 -20.86 11.55 -26.89
N ALA A 86 -21.28 10.47 -26.21
CA ALA A 86 -21.69 10.54 -24.81
C ALA A 86 -20.54 10.91 -23.87
N ALA A 87 -20.81 11.86 -22.98
CA ALA A 87 -19.92 12.18 -21.88
C ALA A 87 -20.20 11.24 -20.69
N PHE A 88 -19.16 10.92 -19.93
CA PHE A 88 -19.22 10.12 -18.72
C PHE A 88 -18.20 10.57 -17.70
N LYS A 89 -18.33 10.11 -16.46
CA LYS A 89 -17.43 10.43 -15.37
C LYS A 89 -16.84 9.16 -14.78
N VAL A 90 -15.54 9.20 -14.49
CA VAL A 90 -14.83 8.19 -13.68
C VAL A 90 -14.42 8.88 -12.39
N SER A 91 -14.97 8.43 -11.27
CA SER A 91 -14.61 8.93 -9.96
C SER A 91 -13.62 7.98 -9.32
N VAL A 92 -12.48 8.51 -8.87
CA VAL A 92 -11.43 7.78 -8.16
C VAL A 92 -11.34 8.36 -6.75
N THR A 93 -11.65 7.54 -5.75
CA THR A 93 -11.55 7.92 -4.34
C THR A 93 -10.22 7.42 -3.79
N PHE A 94 -9.42 8.33 -3.27
CA PHE A 94 -8.14 8.05 -2.63
C PHE A 94 -8.28 8.15 -1.12
N THR A 95 -7.78 7.13 -0.41
CA THR A 95 -7.74 7.07 1.06
C THR A 95 -6.29 7.22 1.51
N PRO A 96 -5.89 8.36 2.12
CA PRO A 96 -4.50 8.63 2.47
C PRO A 96 -3.99 7.81 3.65
N ARG A 97 -4.87 7.33 4.50
CA ARG A 97 -4.54 6.61 5.73
C ARG A 97 -3.66 5.39 5.46
N ARG A 98 -2.49 5.30 6.11
CA ARG A 98 -1.45 4.27 5.96
C ARG A 98 -0.69 4.31 4.63
N TYR A 99 -0.76 5.41 3.89
CA TYR A 99 -0.04 5.57 2.63
C TYR A 99 0.77 6.87 2.59
N PRO A 100 1.65 7.15 3.59
CA PRO A 100 2.49 8.34 3.55
C PRO A 100 3.50 8.25 2.40
N GLY A 101 3.86 9.39 1.84
CA GLY A 101 4.81 9.48 0.74
C GLY A 101 4.21 10.07 -0.53
N THR A 102 4.82 9.77 -1.66
CA THR A 102 4.37 10.26 -2.98
C THR A 102 3.13 9.53 -3.45
N ILE A 103 2.11 10.27 -3.85
CA ILE A 103 0.94 9.73 -4.53
C ILE A 103 1.31 9.52 -6.01
N ASN A 104 1.28 8.28 -6.46
CA ASN A 104 1.36 7.90 -7.87
C ASN A 104 0.46 6.69 -8.08
N THR A 105 -0.84 6.95 -8.15
CA THR A 105 -1.88 5.92 -8.22
C THR A 105 -2.94 6.33 -9.22
N GLY A 106 -3.93 5.48 -9.46
CA GLY A 106 -5.02 5.81 -10.38
C GLY A 106 -5.83 4.59 -10.78
N ALA A 107 -6.35 4.63 -12.02
CA ALA A 107 -7.22 3.61 -12.54
C ALA A 107 -6.96 3.33 -14.02
N PHE A 108 -7.09 2.06 -14.40
CA PHE A 108 -7.13 1.59 -15.78
C PHE A 108 -8.56 1.28 -16.19
N LEU A 109 -9.00 1.85 -17.29
CA LEU A 109 -10.33 1.64 -17.87
C LEU A 109 -10.26 0.61 -18.99
N TYR A 110 -11.11 -0.40 -18.94
CA TYR A 110 -11.18 -1.47 -19.95
C TYR A 110 -12.53 -1.44 -20.66
N LEU A 111 -12.49 -1.65 -21.97
CA LEU A 111 -13.66 -1.71 -22.85
C LEU A 111 -13.79 -3.11 -23.44
N ARG A 112 -15.03 -3.54 -23.72
CA ARG A 112 -15.31 -4.76 -24.47
C ARG A 112 -14.70 -4.69 -25.89
N GLU A 113 -14.76 -3.52 -26.49
CA GLU A 113 -14.35 -3.23 -27.87
C GLU A 113 -12.83 -3.08 -28.02
N ALA A 114 -12.09 -3.13 -26.91
CA ALA A 114 -10.64 -3.06 -26.87
C ALA A 114 -10.09 -4.13 -25.89
N ALA A 115 -10.40 -5.39 -26.17
CA ALA A 115 -10.05 -6.51 -25.30
C ALA A 115 -8.52 -6.60 -25.06
N GLY A 116 -8.14 -6.84 -23.81
CA GLY A 116 -6.76 -7.11 -23.40
C GLY A 116 -5.91 -5.88 -23.08
N THR A 117 -6.25 -4.69 -23.57
CA THR A 117 -5.51 -3.45 -23.26
C THR A 117 -6.39 -2.41 -22.60
N PRO A 118 -5.87 -1.62 -21.63
CA PRO A 118 -6.63 -0.50 -21.09
C PRO A 118 -6.88 0.56 -22.15
N ALA A 119 -8.14 0.96 -22.29
CA ALA A 119 -8.54 2.04 -23.18
C ALA A 119 -8.14 3.42 -22.66
N ALA A 120 -7.97 3.55 -21.34
CA ALA A 120 -7.43 4.75 -20.72
C ALA A 120 -6.69 4.42 -19.42
N LYS A 121 -5.69 5.24 -19.10
CA LYS A 121 -5.02 5.31 -17.81
C LYS A 121 -5.31 6.69 -17.22
N LEU A 122 -5.85 6.70 -16.01
CA LEU A 122 -6.14 7.87 -15.20
C LEU A 122 -5.21 7.86 -14.00
N ALA A 123 -4.57 8.98 -13.69
CA ALA A 123 -3.58 9.04 -12.62
C ALA A 123 -3.89 10.16 -11.62
N LEU A 124 -3.59 9.86 -10.35
CA LEU A 124 -3.51 10.83 -9.26
C LEU A 124 -2.05 10.96 -8.85
N THR A 125 -1.58 12.20 -8.75
CA THR A 125 -0.25 12.56 -8.23
C THR A 125 -0.40 13.44 -7.00
N GLY A 126 0.65 13.57 -6.19
CA GLY A 126 0.63 14.43 -5.01
C GLY A 126 1.51 13.88 -3.89
N LYS A 127 1.24 14.28 -2.67
CA LYS A 127 2.01 13.88 -1.49
C LYS A 127 1.10 13.66 -0.28
N VAL A 128 1.34 12.59 0.47
CA VAL A 128 0.75 12.35 1.79
C VAL A 128 1.83 12.53 2.85
N LEU A 129 1.62 13.46 3.77
CA LEU A 129 2.47 13.63 4.94
C LEU A 129 2.05 12.63 6.03
N PRO A 130 2.98 12.20 6.90
CA PRO A 130 2.61 11.40 8.07
C PRO A 130 1.51 12.09 8.89
N GLY A 131 0.62 11.27 9.44
CA GLY A 131 -0.42 11.73 10.36
C GLY A 131 0.14 12.07 11.75
N ALA A 132 -0.72 12.59 12.62
CA ALA A 132 -0.35 12.92 14.00
C ALA A 132 0.01 11.66 14.81
N ASP A 133 -0.65 10.52 14.53
CA ASP A 133 -0.26 9.22 15.13
C ASP A 133 0.83 8.56 14.27
N VAL A 134 2.08 8.76 14.65
CA VAL A 134 3.25 8.12 14.01
C VAL A 134 3.17 6.58 14.00
N TRP A 135 2.34 6.00 14.89
CA TRP A 135 2.11 4.57 15.02
C TRP A 135 0.89 4.06 14.25
N ALA A 136 0.17 4.91 13.50
CA ALA A 136 -1.02 4.52 12.73
C ALA A 136 -0.76 3.35 11.76
N ARG A 137 0.48 3.21 11.25
CA ARG A 137 0.91 2.09 10.38
C ARG A 137 1.05 0.75 11.12
N TYR A 138 0.98 0.76 12.46
CA TYR A 138 1.00 -0.40 13.34
C TYR A 138 -0.35 -0.54 14.05
N PRO A 139 -1.38 -1.06 13.38
CA PRO A 139 -2.76 -1.00 13.85
C PRO A 139 -3.08 -1.88 15.05
N HIS A 140 -2.24 -2.90 15.31
CA HIS A 140 -2.47 -3.82 16.42
C HIS A 140 -1.76 -3.32 17.67
N LYS A 141 -2.55 -2.75 18.60
CA LYS A 141 -2.04 -2.22 19.86
C LYS A 141 -2.08 -3.31 20.94
N MET A 142 -0.93 -3.59 21.56
CA MET A 142 -0.75 -4.53 22.65
C MET A 142 -0.03 -3.82 23.81
N GLY A 143 -0.78 -3.04 24.60
CA GLY A 143 -0.18 -2.11 25.56
C GLY A 143 0.66 -1.04 24.87
N ALA A 144 1.93 -0.94 25.23
CA ALA A 144 2.90 -0.04 24.60
C ALA A 144 3.47 -0.59 23.30
N LEU A 145 3.39 -1.89 23.03
CA LEU A 145 3.82 -2.49 21.78
C LEU A 145 2.75 -2.27 20.68
N ARG A 146 3.20 -1.88 19.50
CA ARG A 146 2.39 -1.77 18.29
C ARG A 146 2.91 -2.74 17.24
N LEU A 147 2.05 -3.48 16.57
CA LEU A 147 2.43 -4.44 15.54
C LEU A 147 1.76 -4.13 14.19
N LYS A 148 2.47 -4.46 13.12
CA LYS A 148 1.94 -4.37 11.75
C LYS A 148 0.80 -5.34 11.51
N GLN A 149 0.90 -6.56 12.10
CA GLN A 149 -0.08 -7.63 12.00
C GLN A 149 -0.07 -8.48 13.27
N SER A 150 -1.20 -9.12 13.59
CA SER A 150 -1.37 -10.02 14.74
C SER A 150 -1.55 -11.49 14.33
N LYS A 151 -1.42 -11.77 13.03
CA LYS A 151 -1.51 -13.14 12.48
C LYS A 151 -0.36 -13.35 11.52
N VAL A 152 0.29 -14.52 11.60
CA VAL A 152 1.36 -14.93 10.68
C VAL A 152 1.16 -16.36 10.23
N SER A 153 1.62 -16.64 9.01
CA SER A 153 1.64 -17.99 8.45
C SER A 153 3.06 -18.34 8.08
N ILE A 154 3.50 -19.53 8.48
CA ILE A 154 4.79 -20.13 8.14
C ILE A 154 4.50 -21.39 7.37
N SER A 155 4.79 -21.38 6.07
CA SER A 155 4.53 -22.48 5.14
C SER A 155 5.81 -23.21 4.78
N GLU A 156 5.67 -24.39 4.17
CA GLU A 156 6.76 -25.22 3.68
C GLU A 156 7.79 -25.62 4.77
N VAL A 157 7.28 -25.90 5.97
CA VAL A 157 8.12 -26.34 7.09
C VAL A 157 8.58 -27.76 6.84
N LYS A 158 9.87 -27.94 6.52
CA LYS A 158 10.50 -29.22 6.20
C LYS A 158 11.38 -29.70 7.36
N PRO A 159 11.53 -31.00 7.59
CA PRO A 159 12.50 -31.53 8.55
C PRO A 159 13.90 -30.93 8.35
N GLY A 160 14.62 -30.66 9.43
CA GLY A 160 15.94 -30.04 9.39
C GLY A 160 15.94 -28.54 9.16
N THR A 161 14.77 -27.88 9.04
CA THR A 161 14.69 -26.43 8.80
C THR A 161 14.18 -25.65 10.01
N GLN A 162 14.48 -24.34 10.03
CA GLN A 162 14.01 -23.42 11.08
C GLN A 162 13.42 -22.14 10.42
N PRO A 163 12.31 -22.29 9.69
CA PRO A 163 11.70 -21.13 9.05
C PRO A 163 11.16 -20.15 10.08
N SER A 164 11.21 -18.85 9.76
CA SER A 164 10.79 -17.77 10.62
C SER A 164 9.79 -16.84 9.93
N ALA A 165 8.88 -16.29 10.71
CA ALA A 165 8.07 -15.15 10.32
C ALA A 165 8.50 -13.90 11.10
N ARG A 166 8.56 -12.76 10.41
CA ARG A 166 8.89 -11.46 10.99
C ARG A 166 7.65 -10.57 11.00
N ILE A 167 7.41 -9.92 12.13
CA ILE A 167 6.34 -8.94 12.31
C ILE A 167 6.98 -7.62 12.69
N LEU A 168 6.88 -6.64 11.82
CA LEU A 168 7.29 -5.28 12.17
C LEU A 168 6.48 -4.80 13.37
N CYS A 169 7.17 -4.30 14.37
CA CYS A 169 6.60 -3.78 15.60
C CYS A 169 7.32 -2.52 16.05
N GLY A 170 6.78 -1.86 17.08
CA GLY A 170 7.44 -0.71 17.67
C GLY A 170 6.93 -0.40 19.06
N ASN A 171 7.78 0.27 19.82
CA ASN A 171 7.49 0.72 21.18
C ASN A 171 6.88 2.12 21.16
N SER A 172 5.56 2.21 21.29
CA SER A 172 4.83 3.48 21.36
C SER A 172 4.72 4.04 22.79
N GLY A 173 5.34 3.38 23.76
CA GLY A 173 5.35 3.79 25.15
C GLY A 173 6.52 4.69 25.51
N ASN A 174 6.67 4.96 26.79
CA ASN A 174 7.74 5.81 27.36
C ASN A 174 8.78 5.03 28.19
N LYS A 175 8.72 3.69 28.18
CA LYS A 175 9.67 2.79 28.85
C LYS A 175 10.21 1.77 27.87
N ALA A 176 11.42 1.29 28.09
CA ALA A 176 12.00 0.20 27.32
C ALA A 176 11.17 -1.09 27.47
N LEU A 177 11.00 -1.82 26.38
CA LEU A 177 10.28 -3.09 26.35
C LEU A 177 11.25 -4.25 26.12
N ARG A 178 11.04 -5.34 26.87
CA ARG A 178 11.57 -6.68 26.60
C ARG A 178 10.38 -7.60 26.40
N ILE A 179 10.28 -8.19 25.22
CA ILE A 179 9.16 -9.02 24.84
C ILE A 179 9.55 -10.48 24.98
N SER A 180 8.75 -11.24 25.69
CA SER A 180 8.88 -12.69 25.84
C SER A 180 7.53 -13.38 25.69
N SER A 181 7.46 -14.68 25.86
CA SER A 181 6.22 -15.43 25.93
C SER A 181 6.36 -16.57 26.93
N LEU A 182 5.39 -16.73 27.83
CA LEU A 182 5.39 -17.80 28.86
C LEU A 182 5.00 -19.17 28.30
N LEU A 183 4.17 -19.20 27.27
CA LEU A 183 3.53 -20.42 26.77
C LEU A 183 3.85 -20.63 25.29
N LEU A 184 5.13 -20.86 24.99
CA LEU A 184 5.55 -21.30 23.65
C LEU A 184 5.60 -22.81 23.56
N PRO A 185 5.07 -23.42 22.49
CA PRO A 185 5.33 -24.83 22.22
C PRO A 185 6.83 -25.10 22.08
N PRO A 186 7.32 -26.31 22.43
CA PRO A 186 8.74 -26.65 22.33
C PRO A 186 9.34 -26.49 20.93
N TYR A 187 8.48 -26.52 19.91
CA TYR A 187 8.85 -26.33 18.50
C TYR A 187 8.80 -24.88 18.02
N ALA A 188 8.59 -23.90 18.94
CA ALA A 188 8.58 -22.48 18.57
C ALA A 188 9.56 -21.68 19.42
N ARG A 189 10.13 -20.63 18.85
CA ARG A 189 10.93 -19.61 19.54
C ARG A 189 10.39 -18.23 19.21
N LEU A 190 10.52 -17.31 20.16
CA LEU A 190 10.20 -15.88 20.02
C LEU A 190 11.43 -15.07 20.36
N SER A 191 11.73 -14.06 19.55
CA SER A 191 12.74 -13.02 19.81
C SER A 191 12.31 -11.69 19.24
N THR A 192 12.97 -10.61 19.65
CA THR A 192 12.88 -9.31 19.03
C THR A 192 14.26 -8.86 18.57
N GLU A 193 14.32 -8.14 17.47
CA GLU A 193 15.54 -7.58 16.90
C GLU A 193 15.37 -6.07 16.69
N PRO A 194 15.91 -5.22 17.60
CA PRO A 194 16.76 -5.52 18.76
C PRO A 194 16.00 -6.19 19.93
N GLU A 195 16.74 -6.83 20.85
CA GLU A 195 16.18 -7.53 22.01
C GLU A 195 15.44 -6.60 22.99
N VAL A 196 15.91 -5.37 23.10
CA VAL A 196 15.32 -4.32 23.94
C VAL A 196 14.88 -3.20 23.03
N LEU A 197 13.60 -2.86 23.07
CA LEU A 197 13.03 -1.75 22.31
C LEU A 197 12.94 -0.51 23.20
N GLN A 198 13.76 0.49 22.91
CA GLN A 198 13.65 1.80 23.57
C GLN A 198 12.36 2.51 23.14
N PRO A 199 11.88 3.51 23.90
CA PRO A 199 10.77 4.36 23.47
C PRO A 199 11.01 4.93 22.09
N GLY A 200 10.05 4.72 21.17
CA GLY A 200 10.15 5.18 19.79
C GLY A 200 10.82 4.21 18.82
N ASP A 201 11.47 3.14 19.31
CA ASP A 201 12.14 2.17 18.44
C ASP A 201 11.14 1.34 17.63
N GLU A 202 11.54 1.02 16.40
CA GLU A 202 10.96 -0.02 15.57
C GLU A 202 11.84 -1.27 15.62
N ALA A 203 11.23 -2.44 15.51
CA ALA A 203 11.90 -3.73 15.61
C ALA A 203 11.17 -4.80 14.80
N ASP A 204 11.84 -5.91 14.57
CA ASP A 204 11.23 -7.15 14.14
C ASP A 204 10.92 -8.04 15.34
N LEU A 205 9.67 -8.45 15.48
CA LEU A 205 9.29 -9.57 16.33
C LEU A 205 9.35 -10.84 15.47
N VAL A 206 10.23 -11.76 15.86
CA VAL A 206 10.58 -12.96 15.06
C VAL A 206 10.03 -14.21 15.74
N ILE A 207 9.25 -14.98 14.99
CA ILE A 207 8.74 -16.28 15.43
C ILE A 207 9.38 -17.36 14.54
N THR A 208 10.16 -18.24 15.15
CA THR A 208 10.89 -19.33 14.45
C THR A 208 10.28 -20.68 14.80
N ILE A 209 10.05 -21.52 13.81
CA ILE A 209 9.60 -22.90 13.99
C ILE A 209 10.79 -23.84 13.89
N LEU A 210 10.97 -24.67 14.93
CA LEU A 210 11.97 -25.73 14.99
C LEU A 210 11.33 -27.02 14.43
N ALA A 211 11.45 -27.24 13.12
CA ALA A 211 10.73 -28.30 12.42
C ALA A 211 10.91 -29.69 13.05
N ASP A 212 12.12 -30.01 13.51
CA ASP A 212 12.45 -31.31 14.11
C ASP A 212 11.82 -31.54 15.50
N LYS A 213 11.33 -30.47 16.12
CA LYS A 213 10.63 -30.55 17.41
C LYS A 213 9.11 -30.64 17.28
N ILE A 214 8.57 -30.60 16.05
CA ILE A 214 7.13 -30.76 15.83
C ILE A 214 6.78 -32.24 16.02
N PRO A 215 5.84 -32.59 16.91
CA PRO A 215 5.42 -33.96 17.09
C PRO A 215 4.88 -34.58 15.77
N SER A 216 5.23 -35.83 15.49
CA SER A 216 4.75 -36.50 14.28
C SER A 216 3.23 -36.66 14.23
N THR A 217 2.58 -36.64 15.38
CA THR A 217 1.12 -36.72 15.52
C THR A 217 0.40 -35.43 15.15
N MET A 218 1.12 -34.30 14.99
CA MET A 218 0.50 -33.02 14.63
C MET A 218 -0.01 -33.06 13.17
N PRO A 219 -1.17 -32.43 12.90
CA PRO A 219 -1.67 -32.28 11.53
C PRO A 219 -0.67 -31.58 10.60
N LYS A 220 -0.81 -31.78 9.27
CA LYS A 220 0.01 -31.05 8.29
C LYS A 220 -0.15 -29.55 8.40
N THR A 221 -1.36 -29.07 8.75
CA THR A 221 -1.65 -27.66 9.02
C THR A 221 -2.24 -27.54 10.39
N PHE A 222 -1.68 -26.64 11.20
CA PHE A 222 -2.13 -26.36 12.56
C PHE A 222 -1.86 -24.91 12.91
N SER A 223 -2.47 -24.44 14.00
CA SER A 223 -2.24 -23.10 14.53
C SER A 223 -2.12 -23.09 16.03
N PHE A 224 -1.41 -22.11 16.58
CA PHE A 224 -1.26 -21.91 18.00
C PHE A 224 -1.17 -20.42 18.33
N PRO A 225 -1.62 -20.01 19.55
CA PRO A 225 -1.47 -18.66 20.04
C PRO A 225 -0.08 -18.45 20.64
N VAL A 226 0.46 -17.24 20.46
CA VAL A 226 1.64 -16.74 21.17
C VAL A 226 1.18 -15.56 22.01
N VAL A 227 1.13 -15.77 23.33
CA VAL A 227 0.77 -14.71 24.28
C VAL A 227 2.03 -13.99 24.68
N LEU A 228 2.13 -12.71 24.31
CA LEU A 228 3.31 -11.88 24.63
C LEU A 228 3.32 -11.47 26.08
N GLU A 229 4.50 -11.44 26.70
CA GLU A 229 4.76 -10.93 28.04
C GLU A 229 5.61 -9.65 27.99
N GLY A 230 5.68 -8.94 29.13
CA GLY A 230 6.35 -7.64 29.21
C GLY A 230 5.46 -6.46 28.80
N LEU A 231 4.16 -6.69 28.65
CA LEU A 231 3.19 -5.70 28.17
C LEU A 231 2.05 -5.52 29.17
N ASP A 232 1.67 -4.26 29.41
CA ASP A 232 0.49 -3.92 30.20
C ASP A 232 -0.77 -4.00 29.34
N ALA A 233 -1.25 -5.22 29.12
CA ALA A 233 -2.45 -5.53 28.35
C ALA A 233 -3.00 -6.90 28.79
N ARG A 234 -4.30 -7.12 28.58
CA ARG A 234 -4.89 -8.44 28.88
C ARG A 234 -4.34 -9.50 27.93
N PRO A 235 -4.23 -10.77 28.36
CA PRO A 235 -3.73 -11.86 27.52
C PRO A 235 -4.41 -11.93 26.14
N SER A 236 -5.74 -11.74 26.07
CA SER A 236 -6.49 -11.70 24.81
C SER A 236 -6.03 -10.58 23.85
N ASP A 237 -5.59 -9.46 24.41
CA ASP A 237 -5.24 -8.25 23.66
C ASP A 237 -3.76 -8.25 23.25
N ARG A 238 -2.95 -9.19 23.74
CA ARG A 238 -1.52 -9.37 23.45
C ARG A 238 -1.19 -10.75 22.89
N THR A 239 -2.13 -11.32 22.12
CA THR A 239 -2.01 -12.63 21.51
C THR A 239 -1.78 -12.52 20.00
N ILE A 240 -0.77 -13.23 19.49
CA ILE A 240 -0.49 -13.41 18.07
C ILE A 240 -0.94 -14.82 17.67
N GLN A 241 -1.64 -14.95 16.53
CA GLN A 241 -2.00 -16.24 15.95
C GLN A 241 -0.94 -16.67 14.92
N VAL A 242 -0.40 -17.85 15.12
CA VAL A 242 0.60 -18.46 14.24
C VAL A 242 -0.01 -19.68 13.56
N SER A 243 -0.04 -19.68 12.23
CA SER A 243 -0.45 -20.82 11.42
C SER A 243 0.77 -21.45 10.78
N VAL A 244 0.86 -22.77 10.84
CA VAL A 244 1.99 -23.55 10.32
C VAL A 244 1.48 -24.57 9.31
N SER A 245 2.16 -24.70 8.17
CA SER A 245 1.91 -25.69 7.12
C SER A 245 3.21 -26.43 6.76
N ARG A 246 3.16 -27.76 6.79
CA ARG A 246 4.28 -28.70 6.49
C ARG A 246 4.15 -29.27 5.09
#